data_c850b9aed8fb0806777423f4a64c5746
#
_entry.id   c850b9aed8fb0806777423f4a64c5746
#
_cell.length_a   1.000
_cell.length_b   1.000
_cell.length_c   1.000
_cell.angle_alpha   90.00
_cell.angle_beta   90.00
_cell.angle_gamma   90.00
#
_symmetry.space_group_name_H-M   'P 1'
#
loop_
_entity.id
_entity.type
_entity.pdbx_description
1 polymer ?
#
loop_
_entity_poly.entity_id
_entity_poly.type
_entity_poly.pdbx_seq_one_letter_code
_entity_poly.pdbx_strand_id
1 'polypeptide(L)'
;MAAPDGRRSVDGHPIAELLACWLPRGCARSYDDSMRKSVGAGYAHLLTVPNPRHVASLVDYFTRGSKPRSQWRFGIEIEHLPIRNDGSDAPVPYEGERGIEALLSALEPCYDGDAEYREDGHLVGLSRPGCVVSLEPGSQVECSLGLVRDSREFEDLYRRFRADVDPIAERLGFRLVEYGYRPAGSYADVSVNPKERYAVMNTYLGRIGQCGPMMMRSTASTQISIDYQDEDDAIAKIRLGTAIGPILAYLFRNTPIFEGRRNRMPLRRQRIWDWLDTQRTGLIPGLFEDGFGWENYAVDMLSTPLMVADVSHTPEVDGPQGQQVFIAWHENAGEIYPDRRLNDAEIAHILTTHFNDVRLKNYIELRHWDSLPMKRASRLLEVVGGIFYDSDRFARLVGLLDGVSEEDVLQAKADLQVRGGQASPYGHSLDFWRQALGAEDTLDGLPGDPRHPDLFQS
;
A
#
# COMPACT_ATOMS: atom_id res chain seq x y z
N MET A 1 40.51 -16.03 42.13
CA MET A 1 40.66 -15.43 40.81
C MET A 1 39.27 -15.42 40.16
N ALA A 2 38.65 -14.26 40.14
CA ALA A 2 37.30 -14.07 39.62
C ALA A 2 37.39 -13.59 38.16
N ALA A 3 36.58 -14.18 37.26
CA ALA A 3 36.42 -13.73 35.90
C ALA A 3 35.53 -12.48 35.84
N PRO A 4 35.80 -11.51 34.96
CA PRO A 4 34.98 -10.33 34.87
C PRO A 4 33.73 -10.56 34.05
N ASP A 5 32.60 -10.19 34.64
CA ASP A 5 31.28 -10.11 34.02
C ASP A 5 31.26 -8.91 33.05
N GLY A 6 31.23 -9.23 31.76
CA GLY A 6 31.24 -8.24 30.70
C GLY A 6 29.86 -8.03 30.05
N ARG A 7 28.88 -7.53 30.82
CA ARG A 7 27.65 -6.98 30.23
C ARG A 7 27.95 -5.61 29.65
N ARG A 8 28.10 -5.53 28.32
CA ARG A 8 28.02 -4.26 27.62
C ARG A 8 26.55 -3.87 27.48
N SER A 9 26.18 -2.75 28.08
CA SER A 9 24.92 -2.08 27.84
C SER A 9 24.88 -1.61 26.39
N VAL A 10 23.84 -2.03 25.65
CA VAL A 10 23.56 -1.53 24.30
C VAL A 10 22.64 -0.30 24.46
N ASP A 11 23.19 0.76 25.02
CA ASP A 11 22.56 2.08 25.04
C ASP A 11 23.36 3.01 24.13
N GLY A 12 22.69 3.49 23.06
CA GLY A 12 23.20 4.52 22.17
C GLY A 12 23.31 4.14 20.69
N HIS A 13 22.17 3.87 20.04
CA HIS A 13 22.16 3.80 18.58
C HIS A 13 22.13 5.22 18.00
N PRO A 14 23.15 5.66 17.23
CA PRO A 14 23.21 6.99 16.60
C PRO A 14 22.09 7.23 15.56
N ILE A 15 21.32 6.21 15.20
CA ILE A 15 20.22 6.28 14.24
C ILE A 15 19.02 7.02 14.81
N ALA A 16 18.74 6.92 16.12
CA ALA A 16 17.59 7.57 16.76
C ALA A 16 17.67 9.11 16.74
N GLU A 17 18.87 9.67 16.93
CA GLU A 17 19.08 11.13 16.90
C GLU A 17 19.01 11.74 15.50
N LEU A 18 19.45 11.01 14.48
CA LEU A 18 19.38 11.46 13.07
C LEU A 18 17.94 11.50 12.54
N LEU A 19 17.09 10.62 13.01
CA LEU A 19 15.69 10.55 12.58
C LEU A 19 14.82 11.67 13.19
N ALA A 20 15.14 12.14 14.39
CA ALA A 20 14.39 13.18 15.10
C ALA A 20 14.47 14.56 14.41
N CYS A 21 15.55 14.84 13.66
CA CYS A 21 15.78 16.14 13.01
C CYS A 21 14.97 16.35 11.71
N TRP A 22 14.25 15.32 11.21
CA TRP A 22 13.61 15.33 9.89
C TRP A 22 12.08 15.28 9.92
N LEU A 23 11.48 15.40 11.10
CA LEU A 23 10.04 15.37 11.29
C LEU A 23 9.40 16.74 11.09
N PRO A 24 8.14 16.82 10.60
CA PRO A 24 7.32 18.03 10.71
C PRO A 24 7.24 18.47 12.18
N ARG A 25 7.24 19.79 12.43
CA ARG A 25 7.13 20.33 13.79
C ARG A 25 5.83 19.83 14.44
N GLY A 26 5.93 18.89 15.32
CA GLY A 26 4.82 18.22 16.04
C GLY A 26 5.00 16.73 16.24
N CYS A 27 5.79 16.03 15.44
CA CYS A 27 5.97 14.57 15.51
C CYS A 27 7.20 14.11 16.31
N ALA A 28 7.95 14.99 16.95
CA ALA A 28 9.28 14.69 17.53
C ALA A 28 9.30 14.08 18.96
N ARG A 29 8.15 13.76 19.54
CA ARG A 29 8.13 13.18 20.89
C ARG A 29 7.71 11.71 20.86
N SER A 30 8.63 10.81 21.16
CA SER A 30 8.43 9.37 21.48
C SER A 30 8.91 8.32 20.47
N TYR A 31 10.07 8.49 19.86
CA TYR A 31 10.61 7.46 18.93
C TYR A 31 10.99 6.15 19.64
N ASP A 32 11.58 6.22 20.85
CA ASP A 32 12.16 5.06 21.54
C ASP A 32 11.11 4.15 22.22
N ASP A 33 10.00 4.73 22.67
CA ASP A 33 8.93 4.02 23.38
C ASP A 33 7.90 3.35 22.44
N SER A 34 7.72 3.89 21.21
CA SER A 34 6.74 3.37 20.25
C SER A 34 7.25 2.13 19.51
N MET A 35 8.56 2.10 19.16
CA MET A 35 9.16 0.91 18.52
C MET A 35 9.24 -0.28 19.49
N ARG A 36 9.57 -0.06 20.78
CA ARG A 36 9.55 -1.12 21.80
C ARG A 36 8.14 -1.59 22.13
N LYS A 37 7.13 -0.73 22.05
CA LYS A 37 5.72 -1.08 22.22
C LYS A 37 5.11 -1.74 20.99
N SER A 38 5.59 -1.43 19.76
CA SER A 38 5.06 -2.02 18.54
C SER A 38 5.38 -3.50 18.40
N VAL A 39 6.58 -3.93 18.78
CA VAL A 39 6.94 -5.36 18.78
C VAL A 39 6.16 -6.15 19.84
N GLY A 40 5.83 -5.55 20.98
CA GLY A 40 5.04 -6.22 22.04
C GLY A 40 3.52 -6.10 21.87
N ALA A 41 3.04 -5.05 21.19
CA ALA A 41 1.60 -4.82 20.98
C ALA A 41 1.10 -5.48 19.68
N GLY A 42 1.96 -5.70 18.70
CA GLY A 42 1.61 -6.31 17.40
C GLY A 42 1.03 -7.72 17.52
N TYR A 43 1.29 -8.43 18.61
CA TYR A 43 0.79 -9.80 18.81
C TYR A 43 -0.31 -9.91 19.87
N ALA A 44 -0.67 -8.84 20.56
CA ALA A 44 -1.66 -8.90 21.65
C ALA A 44 -3.06 -9.31 21.16
N HIS A 45 -3.42 -8.98 19.91
CA HIS A 45 -4.69 -9.36 19.29
C HIS A 45 -4.76 -10.84 18.93
N LEU A 46 -3.63 -11.53 18.73
CA LEU A 46 -3.57 -12.99 18.46
C LEU A 46 -3.95 -13.83 19.67
N LEU A 47 -4.17 -13.23 20.85
CA LEU A 47 -4.63 -13.92 22.06
C LEU A 47 -6.14 -14.25 22.03
N THR A 48 -6.91 -13.66 21.12
CA THR A 48 -8.32 -14.03 20.88
C THR A 48 -8.38 -15.12 19.83
N VAL A 49 -9.02 -16.24 20.16
CA VAL A 49 -9.23 -17.33 19.18
C VAL A 49 -10.41 -16.95 18.29
N PRO A 50 -10.18 -16.67 17.00
CA PRO A 50 -11.28 -16.32 16.10
C PRO A 50 -12.24 -17.48 15.91
N ASN A 51 -13.46 -17.15 15.48
CA ASN A 51 -14.46 -18.15 15.13
C ASN A 51 -13.93 -19.12 14.06
N PRO A 52 -13.87 -20.45 14.33
CA PRO A 52 -13.32 -21.41 13.38
C PRO A 52 -14.06 -21.44 12.01
N ARG A 53 -15.36 -21.07 11.98
CA ARG A 53 -16.12 -20.96 10.73
C ARG A 53 -15.66 -19.79 9.90
N HIS A 54 -15.29 -18.67 10.53
CA HIS A 54 -14.72 -17.51 9.84
C HIS A 54 -13.32 -17.84 9.31
N VAL A 55 -12.47 -18.50 10.10
CA VAL A 55 -11.13 -18.96 9.65
C VAL A 55 -11.27 -19.85 8.42
N ALA A 56 -12.13 -20.86 8.49
CA ALA A 56 -12.38 -21.76 7.36
C ALA A 56 -12.92 -21.02 6.12
N SER A 57 -13.68 -19.93 6.29
CA SER A 57 -14.18 -19.13 5.16
C SER A 57 -13.05 -18.39 4.44
N LEU A 58 -12.11 -17.81 5.19
CA LEU A 58 -10.94 -17.13 4.62
C LEU A 58 -10.02 -18.13 3.91
N VAL A 59 -9.73 -19.28 4.54
CA VAL A 59 -8.90 -20.35 3.92
C VAL A 59 -9.52 -20.84 2.62
N ASP A 60 -10.86 -21.07 2.59
CA ASP A 60 -11.56 -21.45 1.37
C ASP A 60 -11.50 -20.33 0.31
N TYR A 61 -11.58 -19.06 0.72
CA TYR A 61 -11.46 -17.92 -0.20
C TYR A 61 -10.08 -17.87 -0.84
N PHE A 62 -9.01 -18.08 -0.06
CA PHE A 62 -7.65 -18.16 -0.59
C PHE A 62 -7.47 -19.39 -1.50
N THR A 63 -7.99 -20.54 -1.09
CA THR A 63 -7.95 -21.76 -1.91
C THR A 63 -8.59 -21.57 -3.28
N ARG A 64 -9.73 -20.87 -3.35
CA ARG A 64 -10.42 -20.54 -4.62
C ARG A 64 -9.63 -19.55 -5.48
N GLY A 65 -8.72 -18.79 -4.90
CA GLY A 65 -7.79 -17.91 -5.61
C GLY A 65 -6.67 -18.65 -6.34
N SER A 66 -6.41 -19.92 -6.00
CA SER A 66 -5.35 -20.73 -6.62
C SER A 66 -5.60 -20.95 -8.11
N LYS A 67 -4.57 -20.73 -8.93
CA LYS A 67 -4.65 -20.84 -10.39
C LYS A 67 -3.43 -21.55 -10.97
N PRO A 68 -3.62 -22.39 -11.99
CA PRO A 68 -2.48 -22.95 -12.73
C PRO A 68 -1.70 -21.83 -13.42
N ARG A 69 -0.39 -21.97 -13.55
CA ARG A 69 0.52 -20.94 -14.09
C ARG A 69 0.09 -20.40 -15.47
N SER A 70 -0.53 -21.21 -16.30
CA SER A 70 -1.03 -20.80 -17.63
C SER A 70 -2.13 -19.72 -17.57
N GLN A 71 -2.79 -19.59 -16.41
CA GLN A 71 -3.84 -18.62 -16.16
C GLN A 71 -3.35 -17.39 -15.39
N TRP A 72 -2.08 -17.34 -14.99
CA TRP A 72 -1.54 -16.21 -14.24
C TRP A 72 -1.58 -14.93 -15.04
N ARG A 73 -1.98 -13.86 -14.36
CA ARG A 73 -2.13 -12.50 -14.89
C ARG A 73 -1.60 -11.51 -13.86
N PHE A 74 -1.58 -10.25 -14.24
CA PHE A 74 -1.33 -9.14 -13.34
C PHE A 74 -2.56 -8.25 -13.26
N GLY A 75 -2.85 -7.71 -12.07
CA GLY A 75 -3.65 -6.53 -11.87
C GLY A 75 -2.72 -5.36 -11.56
N ILE A 76 -3.07 -4.15 -12.01
CA ILE A 76 -2.27 -2.96 -11.73
C ILE A 76 -3.19 -1.82 -11.33
N GLU A 77 -2.87 -1.19 -10.22
CA GLU A 77 -3.54 0.01 -9.72
C GLU A 77 -2.55 1.17 -9.72
N ILE A 78 -2.97 2.33 -10.27
CA ILE A 78 -2.18 3.55 -10.23
C ILE A 78 -3.05 4.67 -9.69
N GLU A 79 -2.64 5.22 -8.56
CA GLU A 79 -3.27 6.39 -7.95
C GLU A 79 -2.63 7.66 -8.48
N HIS A 80 -3.45 8.63 -8.87
CA HIS A 80 -3.01 9.92 -9.39
C HIS A 80 -3.39 11.04 -8.42
N LEU A 81 -2.45 11.95 -8.21
CA LEU A 81 -2.69 13.16 -7.42
C LEU A 81 -3.20 14.28 -8.34
N PRO A 82 -4.46 14.73 -8.19
CA PRO A 82 -4.96 15.88 -8.96
C PRO A 82 -4.38 17.18 -8.38
N ILE A 83 -3.76 17.99 -9.26
CA ILE A 83 -3.15 19.28 -8.90
C ILE A 83 -3.50 20.37 -9.91
N ARG A 84 -3.63 21.62 -9.45
CA ARG A 84 -3.98 22.77 -10.30
C ARG A 84 -2.91 23.08 -11.33
N ASN A 85 -3.35 23.57 -12.53
CA ASN A 85 -2.48 23.97 -13.63
C ASN A 85 -2.11 25.46 -13.61
N ASP A 86 -2.45 26.19 -12.56
CA ASP A 86 -2.21 27.63 -12.42
C ASP A 86 -0.81 27.99 -11.88
N GLY A 87 0.06 27.00 -11.77
CA GLY A 87 1.42 27.15 -11.24
C GLY A 87 1.52 26.98 -9.73
N SER A 88 0.42 26.82 -9.02
CA SER A 88 0.42 26.59 -7.58
C SER A 88 0.67 25.12 -7.19
N ASP A 89 0.37 24.18 -8.10
CA ASP A 89 0.29 22.74 -7.82
C ASP A 89 -0.64 22.38 -6.64
N ALA A 90 -1.55 23.27 -6.30
CA ALA A 90 -2.48 23.09 -5.18
C ALA A 90 -3.39 21.87 -5.41
N PRO A 91 -3.84 21.18 -4.33
CA PRO A 91 -4.74 20.05 -4.44
C PRO A 91 -6.10 20.47 -5.04
N VAL A 92 -6.72 19.53 -5.77
CA VAL A 92 -8.06 19.70 -6.34
C VAL A 92 -9.07 19.07 -5.38
N PRO A 93 -10.11 19.80 -4.93
CA PRO A 93 -11.13 19.24 -4.05
C PRO A 93 -12.05 18.29 -4.82
N TYR A 94 -12.80 17.45 -4.10
CA TYR A 94 -13.83 16.59 -4.68
C TYR A 94 -14.96 17.46 -5.28
N GLU A 95 -15.47 18.41 -4.52
CA GLU A 95 -16.62 19.25 -4.85
C GLU A 95 -16.28 20.41 -5.81
N GLY A 96 -17.34 20.98 -6.40
CA GLY A 96 -17.29 22.19 -7.22
C GLY A 96 -17.17 21.95 -8.71
N GLU A 97 -17.47 22.98 -9.51
CA GLU A 97 -17.51 22.91 -10.99
C GLU A 97 -16.17 22.50 -11.63
N ARG A 98 -15.07 22.62 -10.89
CA ARG A 98 -13.71 22.26 -11.31
C ARG A 98 -13.09 21.25 -10.35
N GLY A 99 -13.93 20.44 -9.69
CA GLY A 99 -13.57 19.38 -8.76
C GLY A 99 -13.49 18.00 -9.41
N ILE A 100 -13.23 16.99 -8.58
CA ILE A 100 -13.09 15.60 -9.05
C ILE A 100 -14.47 14.99 -9.39
N GLU A 101 -15.55 15.38 -8.73
CA GLU A 101 -16.88 14.94 -9.13
C GLU A 101 -17.25 15.43 -10.55
N ALA A 102 -16.85 16.66 -10.92
CA ALA A 102 -17.01 17.16 -12.28
C ALA A 102 -16.17 16.39 -13.31
N LEU A 103 -14.96 15.93 -12.92
CA LEU A 103 -14.16 15.04 -13.76
C LEU A 103 -14.88 13.70 -14.00
N LEU A 104 -15.34 13.04 -12.93
CA LEU A 104 -16.02 11.75 -13.04
C LEU A 104 -17.31 11.87 -13.87
N SER A 105 -18.12 12.91 -13.64
CA SER A 105 -19.35 13.16 -14.42
C SER A 105 -19.06 13.39 -15.91
N ALA A 106 -17.95 14.05 -16.24
CA ALA A 106 -17.55 14.23 -17.64
C ALA A 106 -16.96 12.96 -18.28
N LEU A 107 -16.50 12.01 -17.46
CA LEU A 107 -16.01 10.70 -17.90
C LEU A 107 -17.13 9.67 -18.11
N GLU A 108 -18.30 9.83 -17.47
CA GLU A 108 -19.42 8.87 -17.57
C GLU A 108 -19.68 8.37 -19.00
N PRO A 109 -19.72 9.24 -20.04
CA PRO A 109 -19.97 8.79 -21.41
C PRO A 109 -18.90 7.85 -22.00
N CYS A 110 -17.71 7.79 -21.39
CA CYS A 110 -16.61 6.91 -21.81
C CYS A 110 -16.65 5.55 -21.09
N TYR A 111 -17.54 5.40 -20.10
CA TYR A 111 -17.68 4.21 -19.28
C TYR A 111 -19.11 3.69 -19.44
N ASP A 112 -19.28 2.60 -20.18
CA ASP A 112 -20.59 2.00 -20.49
C ASP A 112 -21.21 1.40 -19.22
N GLY A 113 -21.82 2.23 -18.46
CA GLY A 113 -22.84 2.25 -17.45
C GLY A 113 -23.27 1.00 -16.66
N ASP A 114 -22.55 -0.11 -16.62
CA ASP A 114 -22.96 -1.26 -15.80
C ASP A 114 -22.54 -1.13 -14.32
N ALA A 115 -21.67 -0.19 -13.95
CA ALA A 115 -21.36 0.09 -12.56
C ALA A 115 -20.91 1.55 -12.36
N GLU A 116 -21.87 2.41 -12.16
CA GLU A 116 -21.64 3.69 -11.49
C GLU A 116 -21.57 3.41 -9.97
N TYR A 117 -20.46 3.85 -9.37
CA TYR A 117 -20.34 3.78 -7.92
C TYR A 117 -20.78 5.12 -7.34
N ARG A 118 -21.95 5.12 -6.65
CA ARG A 118 -22.47 6.32 -5.98
C ARG A 118 -22.66 6.06 -4.49
N GLU A 119 -22.29 7.05 -3.67
CA GLU A 119 -22.57 7.10 -2.25
C GLU A 119 -23.30 8.41 -1.94
N ASP A 120 -24.46 8.34 -1.29
CA ASP A 120 -25.32 9.49 -0.98
C ASP A 120 -25.60 10.41 -2.19
N GLY A 121 -25.71 9.82 -3.39
CA GLY A 121 -25.93 10.55 -4.64
C GLY A 121 -24.66 11.11 -5.30
N HIS A 122 -23.51 11.06 -4.62
CA HIS A 122 -22.23 11.48 -5.15
C HIS A 122 -21.57 10.40 -6.02
N LEU A 123 -21.05 10.77 -7.17
CA LEU A 123 -20.32 9.86 -8.05
C LEU A 123 -18.89 9.66 -7.54
N VAL A 124 -18.56 8.46 -7.09
CA VAL A 124 -17.27 8.13 -6.47
C VAL A 124 -16.45 7.11 -7.26
N GLY A 125 -16.95 6.64 -8.39
CA GLY A 125 -16.23 5.74 -9.28
C GLY A 125 -17.01 5.38 -10.54
N LEU A 126 -16.30 4.82 -11.51
CA LEU A 126 -16.81 4.38 -12.82
C LEU A 126 -16.10 3.09 -13.22
N SER A 127 -16.78 2.22 -13.96
CA SER A 127 -16.14 1.02 -14.51
C SER A 127 -16.50 0.76 -15.96
N ARG A 128 -15.57 0.13 -16.67
CA ARG A 128 -15.76 -0.47 -17.98
C ARG A 128 -14.88 -1.71 -18.10
N PRO A 129 -15.08 -2.58 -19.08
CA PRO A 129 -14.21 -3.74 -19.26
C PRO A 129 -12.72 -3.35 -19.30
N GLY A 130 -11.94 -3.90 -18.38
CA GLY A 130 -10.50 -3.69 -18.25
C GLY A 130 -10.06 -2.41 -17.53
N CYS A 131 -10.97 -1.57 -17.02
CA CYS A 131 -10.60 -0.37 -16.27
C CYS A 131 -11.69 0.03 -15.27
N VAL A 132 -11.31 0.14 -14.00
CA VAL A 132 -12.12 0.77 -12.96
C VAL A 132 -11.45 2.08 -12.58
N VAL A 133 -12.21 3.15 -12.47
CA VAL A 133 -11.79 4.43 -11.89
C VAL A 133 -12.45 4.57 -10.54
N SER A 134 -11.66 4.74 -9.50
CA SER A 134 -12.13 4.94 -8.14
C SER A 134 -11.43 6.13 -7.48
N LEU A 135 -11.85 6.47 -6.27
CA LEU A 135 -11.25 7.57 -5.52
C LEU A 135 -10.69 7.06 -4.20
N GLU A 136 -9.46 7.47 -3.92
CA GLU A 136 -8.81 7.37 -2.62
C GLU A 136 -9.19 8.57 -1.72
N PRO A 137 -8.98 8.51 -0.37
CA PRO A 137 -9.59 9.45 0.58
C PRO A 137 -9.42 10.95 0.27
N GLY A 138 -8.26 11.35 -0.21
CA GLY A 138 -7.97 12.75 -0.61
C GLY A 138 -8.31 13.04 -2.07
N SER A 139 -9.25 12.29 -2.66
CA SER A 139 -9.66 12.38 -4.06
C SER A 139 -8.52 12.08 -5.05
N GLN A 140 -7.53 11.27 -4.64
CA GLN A 140 -6.61 10.68 -5.61
C GLN A 140 -7.46 9.84 -6.57
N VAL A 141 -7.22 10.04 -7.86
CA VAL A 141 -7.93 9.29 -8.91
C VAL A 141 -7.15 8.01 -9.17
N GLU A 142 -7.72 6.89 -8.74
CA GLU A 142 -7.16 5.58 -8.99
C GLU A 142 -7.68 5.00 -10.29
N CYS A 143 -6.80 4.43 -11.09
CA CYS A 143 -7.19 3.52 -12.16
C CYS A 143 -6.72 2.10 -11.84
N SER A 144 -7.66 1.19 -11.64
CA SER A 144 -7.41 -0.24 -11.54
C SER A 144 -7.57 -0.84 -12.93
N LEU A 145 -6.45 -1.29 -13.51
CA LEU A 145 -6.41 -1.88 -14.83
C LEU A 145 -6.51 -3.40 -14.72
N GLY A 146 -7.45 -3.94 -15.46
CA GLY A 146 -7.86 -5.33 -15.39
C GLY A 146 -6.75 -6.31 -15.72
N LEU A 147 -7.07 -7.60 -15.69
CA LEU A 147 -6.10 -8.68 -15.83
C LEU A 147 -5.29 -8.57 -17.11
N VAL A 148 -4.01 -8.23 -17.00
CA VAL A 148 -3.07 -8.11 -18.11
C VAL A 148 -2.05 -9.25 -18.09
N ARG A 149 -1.52 -9.60 -19.25
CA ARG A 149 -0.51 -10.65 -19.40
C ARG A 149 0.91 -10.12 -19.29
N ASP A 150 1.11 -8.87 -19.72
CA ASP A 150 2.44 -8.25 -19.81
C ASP A 150 2.36 -6.72 -19.76
N SER A 151 3.52 -6.08 -19.78
CA SER A 151 3.69 -4.64 -19.75
C SER A 151 3.07 -3.93 -20.98
N ARG A 152 2.98 -4.60 -22.13
CA ARG A 152 2.42 -4.02 -23.36
C ARG A 152 0.90 -3.89 -23.25
N GLU A 153 0.20 -4.93 -22.79
CA GLU A 153 -1.24 -4.85 -22.52
C GLU A 153 -1.57 -3.79 -21.46
N PHE A 154 -0.74 -3.70 -20.40
CA PHE A 154 -0.87 -2.63 -19.40
C PHE A 154 -0.76 -1.25 -20.04
N GLU A 155 0.30 -1.00 -20.84
CA GLU A 155 0.49 0.30 -21.48
C GLU A 155 -0.67 0.70 -22.39
N ASP A 156 -1.27 -0.26 -23.12
CA ASP A 156 -2.39 0.01 -24.02
C ASP A 156 -3.65 0.42 -23.23
N LEU A 157 -3.96 -0.27 -22.11
CA LEU A 157 -5.06 0.10 -21.23
C LEU A 157 -4.82 1.46 -20.56
N TYR A 158 -3.61 1.69 -20.07
CA TYR A 158 -3.27 2.94 -19.40
C TYR A 158 -3.29 4.14 -20.35
N ARG A 159 -2.77 3.99 -21.59
CA ARG A 159 -2.89 5.05 -22.62
C ARG A 159 -4.35 5.39 -22.92
N ARG A 160 -5.22 4.39 -22.98
CA ARG A 160 -6.65 4.63 -23.17
C ARG A 160 -7.25 5.42 -22.01
N PHE A 161 -6.95 5.04 -20.76
CA PHE A 161 -7.38 5.79 -19.57
C PHE A 161 -6.90 7.24 -19.65
N ARG A 162 -5.62 7.49 -19.91
CA ARG A 162 -5.05 8.85 -20.01
C ARG A 162 -5.68 9.67 -21.16
N ALA A 163 -5.95 9.04 -22.30
CA ALA A 163 -6.60 9.69 -23.43
C ALA A 163 -8.03 10.17 -23.12
N ASP A 164 -8.73 9.47 -22.23
CA ASP A 164 -10.06 9.88 -21.78
C ASP A 164 -9.98 10.96 -20.70
N VAL A 165 -9.12 10.80 -19.71
CA VAL A 165 -9.12 11.65 -18.51
C VAL A 165 -8.37 12.97 -18.68
N ASP A 166 -7.21 12.96 -19.36
CA ASP A 166 -6.34 14.15 -19.45
C ASP A 166 -7.01 15.37 -20.13
N PRO A 167 -7.70 15.22 -21.27
CA PRO A 167 -8.36 16.37 -21.89
C PRO A 167 -9.48 16.97 -21.03
N ILE A 168 -10.13 16.14 -20.21
CA ILE A 168 -11.17 16.61 -19.29
C ILE A 168 -10.54 17.36 -18.13
N ALA A 169 -9.51 16.79 -17.49
CA ALA A 169 -8.78 17.41 -16.40
C ALA A 169 -8.21 18.77 -16.82
N GLU A 170 -7.61 18.86 -18.02
CA GLU A 170 -7.08 20.11 -18.56
C GLU A 170 -8.15 21.18 -18.73
N ARG A 171 -9.33 20.85 -19.29
CA ARG A 171 -10.47 21.78 -19.36
C ARG A 171 -10.95 22.26 -18.00
N LEU A 172 -10.88 21.40 -16.99
CA LEU A 172 -11.22 21.72 -15.60
C LEU A 172 -10.08 22.47 -14.86
N GLY A 173 -8.93 22.67 -15.54
CA GLY A 173 -7.81 23.47 -15.05
C GLY A 173 -6.93 22.75 -14.02
N PHE A 174 -6.78 21.44 -14.16
CA PHE A 174 -5.86 20.64 -13.36
C PHE A 174 -5.26 19.50 -14.20
N ARG A 175 -4.31 18.79 -13.63
CA ARG A 175 -3.72 17.59 -14.20
C ARG A 175 -3.58 16.50 -13.15
N LEU A 176 -3.48 15.27 -13.60
CA LEU A 176 -3.21 14.09 -12.77
C LEU A 176 -1.71 13.77 -12.84
N VAL A 177 -1.05 13.72 -11.69
CA VAL A 177 0.39 13.41 -11.60
C VAL A 177 0.62 12.15 -10.77
N GLU A 178 1.64 11.40 -11.17
CA GLU A 178 2.07 10.18 -10.51
C GLU A 178 3.30 10.47 -9.63
N TYR A 179 3.05 10.84 -8.37
CA TYR A 179 4.06 10.97 -7.31
C TYR A 179 3.64 10.18 -6.09
N GLY A 180 4.58 9.72 -5.29
CA GLY A 180 4.27 9.01 -4.04
C GLY A 180 3.69 9.91 -2.95
N TYR A 181 3.79 11.23 -3.09
CA TYR A 181 3.22 12.24 -2.19
C TYR A 181 2.93 13.55 -2.93
N ARG A 182 1.93 14.30 -2.46
CA ARG A 182 1.57 15.61 -3.06
C ARG A 182 2.75 16.56 -3.10
N PRO A 183 3.01 17.20 -4.26
CA PRO A 183 4.16 18.07 -4.41
C PRO A 183 4.00 19.40 -3.66
N ALA A 184 2.79 19.95 -3.55
CA ALA A 184 2.52 21.23 -2.93
C ALA A 184 1.33 21.16 -1.96
N GLY A 185 1.27 22.15 -1.06
CA GLY A 185 0.29 22.19 0.03
C GLY A 185 0.62 21.22 1.15
N SER A 186 -0.23 21.17 2.14
CA SER A 186 -0.19 20.26 3.27
C SER A 186 -1.37 19.29 3.19
N TYR A 187 -1.30 18.15 3.87
CA TYR A 187 -2.46 17.27 4.00
C TYR A 187 -3.70 17.96 4.61
N ALA A 188 -3.49 19.04 5.39
CA ALA A 188 -4.58 19.82 5.96
C ALA A 188 -5.38 20.61 4.91
N ASP A 189 -4.77 20.90 3.75
CA ASP A 189 -5.40 21.61 2.63
C ASP A 189 -6.25 20.67 1.75
N VAL A 190 -6.27 19.36 2.05
CA VAL A 190 -6.97 18.34 1.28
C VAL A 190 -8.21 17.87 2.03
N SER A 191 -9.39 18.05 1.45
CA SER A 191 -10.64 17.49 1.97
C SER A 191 -10.71 15.98 1.73
N VAL A 192 -11.38 15.26 2.62
CA VAL A 192 -11.76 13.86 2.40
C VAL A 192 -12.97 13.83 1.49
N ASN A 193 -13.01 12.93 0.51
CA ASN A 193 -14.17 12.76 -0.36
C ASN A 193 -15.36 12.12 0.39
N PRO A 194 -16.59 12.12 -0.18
CA PRO A 194 -17.80 11.78 0.55
C PRO A 194 -18.00 10.29 0.88
N LYS A 195 -17.06 9.39 0.53
CA LYS A 195 -17.21 7.97 0.90
C LYS A 195 -17.30 7.81 2.42
N GLU A 196 -18.38 7.19 2.89
CA GLU A 196 -18.71 7.05 4.32
C GLU A 196 -17.59 6.37 5.10
N ARG A 197 -17.04 5.29 4.54
CA ARG A 197 -15.90 4.59 5.15
C ARG A 197 -14.70 5.50 5.41
N TYR A 198 -14.47 6.50 4.55
CA TYR A 198 -13.32 7.39 4.70
C TYR A 198 -13.51 8.42 5.81
N ALA A 199 -14.73 8.82 6.11
CA ALA A 199 -15.04 9.65 7.28
C ALA A 199 -14.68 8.91 8.58
N VAL A 200 -15.07 7.63 8.69
CA VAL A 200 -14.71 6.77 9.83
C VAL A 200 -13.20 6.57 9.93
N MET A 201 -12.56 6.18 8.82
CA MET A 201 -11.11 5.95 8.76
C MET A 201 -10.30 7.21 9.12
N ASN A 202 -10.70 8.38 8.61
CA ASN A 202 -10.03 9.65 8.90
C ASN A 202 -10.10 10.00 10.41
N THR A 203 -11.22 9.70 11.05
CA THR A 203 -11.38 9.91 12.48
C THR A 203 -10.51 8.93 13.28
N TYR A 204 -10.51 7.66 12.93
CA TYR A 204 -9.73 6.60 13.58
C TYR A 204 -8.22 6.86 13.43
N LEU A 205 -7.74 6.91 12.20
CA LEU A 205 -6.31 7.05 11.90
C LEU A 205 -5.74 8.41 12.36
N GLY A 206 -6.59 9.44 12.47
CA GLY A 206 -6.21 10.71 13.07
C GLY A 206 -5.93 10.64 14.58
N ARG A 207 -6.42 9.60 15.26
CA ARG A 207 -6.23 9.40 16.71
C ARG A 207 -5.14 8.37 17.04
N ILE A 208 -5.04 7.32 16.24
CA ILE A 208 -4.14 6.18 16.50
C ILE A 208 -2.73 6.47 15.99
N GLY A 209 -2.60 6.93 14.75
CA GLY A 209 -1.32 7.12 14.07
C GLY A 209 -0.87 8.58 14.04
N GLN A 210 0.44 8.78 14.00
CA GLN A 210 1.01 10.13 13.85
C GLN A 210 0.82 10.69 12.44
N CYS A 211 0.71 9.83 11.43
CA CYS A 211 0.67 10.18 10.01
C CYS A 211 -0.65 9.81 9.32
N GLY A 212 -1.70 9.42 10.06
CA GLY A 212 -2.97 8.96 9.50
C GLY A 212 -3.58 9.91 8.47
N PRO A 213 -3.88 11.17 8.81
CA PRO A 213 -4.42 12.13 7.85
C PRO A 213 -3.48 12.44 6.68
N MET A 214 -2.17 12.42 6.91
CA MET A 214 -1.15 12.63 5.88
C MET A 214 -1.17 11.48 4.85
N MET A 215 -1.22 10.22 5.33
CA MET A 215 -1.34 9.05 4.49
C MET A 215 -2.61 9.11 3.65
N MET A 216 -3.77 9.28 4.28
CA MET A 216 -5.07 9.25 3.61
C MET A 216 -5.21 10.31 2.52
N ARG A 217 -4.70 11.52 2.76
CA ARG A 217 -5.01 12.67 1.91
C ARG A 217 -3.92 13.03 0.91
N SER A 218 -2.69 12.54 1.11
CA SER A 218 -1.56 13.05 0.34
C SER A 218 -0.64 12.00 -0.27
N THR A 219 -0.74 10.72 0.12
CA THR A 219 0.04 9.66 -0.53
C THR A 219 -0.66 9.12 -1.76
N ALA A 220 0.13 8.58 -2.69
CA ALA A 220 -0.37 7.82 -3.83
C ALA A 220 0.62 6.71 -4.21
N SER A 221 0.10 5.60 -4.70
CA SER A 221 0.85 4.38 -4.98
C SER A 221 0.63 3.82 -6.38
N THR A 222 1.56 2.98 -6.80
CA THR A 222 1.34 1.94 -7.80
C THR A 222 1.29 0.62 -7.06
N GLN A 223 0.30 -0.22 -7.33
CA GLN A 223 0.14 -1.54 -6.72
C GLN A 223 0.09 -2.58 -7.84
N ILE A 224 0.70 -3.74 -7.59
CA ILE A 224 0.68 -4.84 -8.56
C ILE A 224 0.15 -6.09 -7.87
N SER A 225 -0.88 -6.66 -8.46
CA SER A 225 -1.46 -7.93 -8.03
C SER A 225 -0.90 -9.06 -8.86
N ILE A 226 -0.52 -10.17 -8.21
CA ILE A 226 0.01 -11.39 -8.82
C ILE A 226 -0.78 -12.61 -8.37
N ASP A 227 -0.85 -13.61 -9.23
CA ASP A 227 -1.51 -14.88 -8.94
C ASP A 227 -0.57 -15.88 -8.22
N TYR A 228 -1.17 -16.88 -7.59
CA TYR A 228 -0.48 -17.99 -6.95
C TYR A 228 -1.11 -19.35 -7.33
N GLN A 229 -0.36 -20.42 -7.17
CA GLN A 229 -0.76 -21.78 -7.55
C GLN A 229 -1.46 -22.53 -6.42
N ASP A 230 -0.93 -22.40 -5.20
CA ASP A 230 -1.36 -23.10 -3.99
C ASP A 230 -0.87 -22.32 -2.76
N GLU A 231 -1.06 -22.89 -1.57
CA GLU A 231 -0.66 -22.28 -0.31
C GLU A 231 0.85 -22.06 -0.21
N ASP A 232 1.63 -23.10 -0.54
CA ASP A 232 3.10 -23.02 -0.44
C ASP A 232 3.67 -21.94 -1.36
N ASP A 233 3.19 -21.87 -2.61
CA ASP A 233 3.56 -20.82 -3.57
C ASP A 233 3.12 -19.43 -3.10
N ALA A 234 1.91 -19.31 -2.52
CA ALA A 234 1.41 -18.05 -1.99
C ALA A 234 2.28 -17.54 -0.83
N ILE A 235 2.57 -18.39 0.16
CA ILE A 235 3.37 -18.02 1.32
C ILE A 235 4.81 -17.67 0.91
N ALA A 236 5.41 -18.47 0.02
CA ALA A 236 6.74 -18.18 -0.51
C ALA A 236 6.78 -16.83 -1.24
N LYS A 237 5.76 -16.50 -2.05
CA LYS A 237 5.62 -15.19 -2.73
C LYS A 237 5.43 -14.04 -1.77
N ILE A 238 4.62 -14.21 -0.72
CA ILE A 238 4.41 -13.18 0.30
C ILE A 238 5.71 -12.92 1.05
N ARG A 239 6.42 -13.96 1.50
CA ARG A 239 7.74 -13.85 2.17
C ARG A 239 8.74 -13.13 1.27
N LEU A 240 8.90 -13.57 0.03
CA LEU A 240 9.81 -12.94 -0.92
C LEU A 240 9.42 -11.49 -1.18
N GLY A 241 8.14 -11.21 -1.47
CA GLY A 241 7.63 -9.87 -1.71
C GLY A 241 7.88 -8.93 -0.54
N THR A 242 7.68 -9.40 0.69
CA THR A 242 7.93 -8.66 1.92
C THR A 242 9.42 -8.37 2.09
N ALA A 243 10.30 -9.34 1.87
CA ALA A 243 11.73 -9.17 2.05
C ALA A 243 12.36 -8.22 1.01
N ILE A 244 12.01 -8.35 -0.28
CA ILE A 244 12.56 -7.50 -1.34
C ILE A 244 11.81 -6.17 -1.51
N GLY A 245 10.63 -6.04 -0.93
CA GLY A 245 9.76 -4.88 -1.07
C GLY A 245 10.44 -3.55 -0.77
N PRO A 246 11.15 -3.37 0.36
CA PRO A 246 11.87 -2.14 0.65
C PRO A 246 12.95 -1.79 -0.38
N ILE A 247 13.63 -2.81 -0.94
CA ILE A 247 14.66 -2.64 -1.97
C ILE A 247 14.01 -2.14 -3.27
N LEU A 248 12.96 -2.82 -3.74
CA LEU A 248 12.22 -2.39 -4.93
C LEU A 248 11.60 -1.01 -4.74
N ALA A 249 11.05 -0.71 -3.56
CA ALA A 249 10.52 0.63 -3.27
C ALA A 249 11.62 1.70 -3.37
N TYR A 250 12.83 1.40 -2.94
CA TYR A 250 13.97 2.31 -3.10
C TYR A 250 14.34 2.50 -4.58
N LEU A 251 14.40 1.43 -5.35
CA LEU A 251 14.75 1.49 -6.78
C LEU A 251 13.68 2.21 -7.61
N PHE A 252 12.42 2.08 -7.24
CA PHE A 252 11.28 2.70 -7.92
C PHE A 252 10.69 3.92 -7.20
N ARG A 253 11.41 4.52 -6.22
CA ARG A 253 10.94 5.73 -5.51
C ARG A 253 10.60 6.87 -6.46
N ASN A 254 9.53 7.60 -6.17
CA ASN A 254 9.02 8.70 -6.99
C ASN A 254 8.37 9.82 -6.18
N THR A 255 9.07 10.29 -5.15
CA THR A 255 8.64 11.43 -4.34
C THR A 255 9.73 12.50 -4.35
N PRO A 256 9.90 13.26 -5.46
CA PRO A 256 10.95 14.27 -5.57
C PRO A 256 10.71 15.49 -4.69
N ILE A 257 9.44 15.85 -4.50
CA ILE A 257 8.99 17.00 -3.73
C ILE A 257 8.08 16.53 -2.59
N PHE A 258 8.18 17.17 -1.46
CA PHE A 258 7.35 16.95 -0.28
C PHE A 258 6.94 18.31 0.30
N GLU A 259 5.63 18.61 0.26
CA GLU A 259 5.05 19.86 0.77
C GLU A 259 5.79 21.12 0.28
N GLY A 260 5.99 21.24 -1.02
CA GLY A 260 6.64 22.38 -1.67
C GLY A 260 8.18 22.43 -1.53
N ARG A 261 8.80 21.39 -0.97
CA ARG A 261 10.26 21.36 -0.76
C ARG A 261 10.85 20.08 -1.37
N ARG A 262 12.12 20.17 -1.76
CA ARG A 262 12.87 18.99 -2.20
C ARG A 262 12.83 17.91 -1.12
N ASN A 263 12.34 16.73 -1.49
CA ASN A 263 12.34 15.59 -0.59
C ASN A 263 13.76 15.04 -0.41
N ARG A 264 14.18 14.88 0.85
CA ARG A 264 15.50 14.34 1.20
C ARG A 264 15.43 12.93 1.80
N MET A 265 14.21 12.38 1.99
CA MET A 265 14.01 11.04 2.53
C MET A 265 13.65 10.07 1.39
N PRO A 266 14.50 9.08 1.09
CA PRO A 266 14.31 8.20 -0.07
C PRO A 266 12.97 7.45 -0.10
N LEU A 267 12.55 6.92 1.04
CA LEU A 267 11.32 6.14 1.19
C LEU A 267 10.26 6.91 2.00
N ARG A 268 9.96 8.14 1.57
CA ARG A 268 9.03 9.04 2.28
C ARG A 268 7.67 8.42 2.50
N ARG A 269 7.05 7.84 1.45
CA ARG A 269 5.74 7.23 1.53
C ARG A 269 5.75 6.04 2.50
N GLN A 270 6.70 5.12 2.40
CA GLN A 270 6.81 4.00 3.34
C GLN A 270 6.97 4.48 4.78
N ARG A 271 7.77 5.53 5.01
CA ARG A 271 7.92 6.10 6.35
C ARG A 271 6.62 6.64 6.94
N ILE A 272 5.77 7.23 6.10
CA ILE A 272 4.42 7.68 6.52
C ILE A 272 3.59 6.47 6.94
N TRP A 273 3.63 5.38 6.17
CA TRP A 273 2.92 4.14 6.48
C TRP A 273 3.43 3.42 7.73
N ASP A 274 4.74 3.46 8.02
CA ASP A 274 5.32 2.89 9.25
C ASP A 274 4.80 3.56 10.53
N TRP A 275 4.23 4.75 10.42
CA TRP A 275 3.74 5.53 11.58
C TRP A 275 2.22 5.61 11.64
N LEU A 276 1.57 4.59 11.16
CA LEU A 276 0.13 4.40 11.27
C LEU A 276 -0.23 3.44 12.40
N ASP A 277 -1.20 2.59 12.15
CA ASP A 277 -1.68 1.54 13.03
C ASP A 277 -0.89 0.25 12.80
N THR A 278 0.02 -0.07 13.72
CA THR A 278 0.90 -1.24 13.61
C THR A 278 0.17 -2.59 13.67
N GLN A 279 -1.11 -2.61 14.05
CA GLN A 279 -1.92 -3.83 14.02
C GLN A 279 -2.34 -4.26 12.62
N ARG A 280 -2.30 -3.32 11.65
CA ARG A 280 -2.81 -3.55 10.29
C ARG A 280 -1.91 -3.07 9.16
N THR A 281 -0.74 -2.50 9.49
CA THR A 281 0.24 -2.00 8.50
C THR A 281 1.57 -2.72 8.65
N GLY A 282 2.43 -2.63 7.62
CA GLY A 282 3.78 -3.19 7.65
C GLY A 282 3.81 -4.71 7.44
N LEU A 283 4.56 -5.40 8.26
CA LEU A 283 4.76 -6.85 8.13
C LEU A 283 3.57 -7.62 8.70
N ILE A 284 3.37 -8.84 8.20
CA ILE A 284 2.41 -9.79 8.74
C ILE A 284 3.09 -10.53 9.90
N PRO A 285 2.51 -10.51 11.12
CA PRO A 285 3.10 -11.15 12.27
C PRO A 285 3.34 -12.66 12.06
N GLY A 286 4.54 -13.15 12.40
CA GLY A 286 4.91 -14.56 12.28
C GLY A 286 5.14 -15.05 10.86
N LEU A 287 5.07 -14.19 9.83
CA LEU A 287 5.22 -14.57 8.42
C LEU A 287 6.48 -15.41 8.14
N PHE A 288 7.58 -15.12 8.81
CA PHE A 288 8.87 -15.79 8.63
C PHE A 288 9.09 -16.97 9.56
N GLU A 289 8.12 -17.32 10.41
CA GLU A 289 8.17 -18.50 11.26
C GLU A 289 7.90 -19.79 10.46
N ASP A 290 8.47 -20.89 10.93
CA ASP A 290 8.20 -22.21 10.36
C ASP A 290 6.73 -22.60 10.55
N GLY A 291 6.13 -23.16 9.50
CA GLY A 291 4.74 -23.62 9.54
C GLY A 291 3.70 -22.49 9.39
N PHE A 292 4.11 -21.25 9.12
CA PHE A 292 3.15 -20.19 8.78
C PHE A 292 2.42 -20.52 7.47
N GLY A 293 1.09 -20.44 7.51
CA GLY A 293 0.22 -20.74 6.37
C GLY A 293 -1.02 -19.87 6.32
N TRP A 294 -1.99 -20.22 5.46
CA TRP A 294 -3.24 -19.48 5.29
C TRP A 294 -4.08 -19.39 6.56
N GLU A 295 -4.03 -20.43 7.40
CA GLU A 295 -4.76 -20.42 8.68
C GLU A 295 -4.19 -19.36 9.64
N ASN A 296 -2.85 -19.26 9.73
CA ASN A 296 -2.19 -18.22 10.54
C ASN A 296 -2.53 -16.81 10.01
N TYR A 297 -2.48 -16.63 8.68
CA TYR A 297 -2.87 -15.38 8.05
C TYR A 297 -4.34 -15.03 8.32
N ALA A 298 -5.26 -16.00 8.18
CA ALA A 298 -6.68 -15.79 8.47
C ALA A 298 -6.93 -15.42 9.95
N VAL A 299 -6.20 -16.04 10.89
CA VAL A 299 -6.27 -15.72 12.31
C VAL A 299 -5.84 -14.27 12.57
N ASP A 300 -4.75 -13.80 11.97
CA ASP A 300 -4.30 -12.39 12.09
C ASP A 300 -5.37 -11.42 11.57
N MET A 301 -5.91 -11.65 10.36
CA MET A 301 -6.93 -10.81 9.76
C MET A 301 -8.23 -10.74 10.59
N LEU A 302 -8.65 -11.86 11.16
CA LEU A 302 -9.89 -11.98 11.94
C LEU A 302 -9.77 -11.47 13.37
N SER A 303 -8.56 -11.49 13.94
CA SER A 303 -8.29 -11.03 15.31
C SER A 303 -8.12 -9.52 15.41
N THR A 304 -7.70 -8.88 14.32
CA THR A 304 -7.53 -7.42 14.27
C THR A 304 -8.89 -6.72 14.29
N PRO A 305 -9.11 -5.71 15.15
CA PRO A 305 -10.33 -4.91 15.12
C PRO A 305 -10.58 -4.30 13.73
N LEU A 306 -11.84 -4.27 13.29
CA LEU A 306 -12.17 -3.86 11.92
C LEU A 306 -11.94 -2.37 11.61
N MET A 307 -11.84 -1.50 12.64
CA MET A 307 -11.79 -0.05 12.49
C MET A 307 -13.10 0.55 11.94
N VAL A 308 -13.60 0.02 10.84
CA VAL A 308 -14.90 0.30 10.21
C VAL A 308 -15.59 -1.03 9.93
N ALA A 309 -16.83 -1.17 10.36
CA ALA A 309 -17.70 -2.28 9.97
C ALA A 309 -18.52 -1.88 8.74
N ASP A 310 -18.69 -2.83 7.83
CA ASP A 310 -19.63 -2.74 6.71
C ASP A 310 -20.50 -4.00 6.72
N VAL A 311 -21.80 -3.80 7.01
CA VAL A 311 -22.79 -4.88 7.10
C VAL A 311 -23.84 -4.80 5.98
N SER A 312 -23.59 -4.01 4.93
CA SER A 312 -24.47 -3.86 3.78
C SER A 312 -24.77 -5.17 3.07
N HIS A 313 -23.89 -6.17 3.22
CA HIS A 313 -24.04 -7.53 2.69
C HIS A 313 -24.32 -8.59 3.77
N THR A 314 -24.73 -8.15 4.97
CA THR A 314 -24.98 -9.01 6.15
C THR A 314 -26.39 -8.75 6.70
N PRO A 315 -27.45 -9.28 6.05
CA PRO A 315 -28.83 -8.95 6.38
C PRO A 315 -29.26 -9.36 7.79
N GLU A 316 -28.46 -10.18 8.48
CA GLU A 316 -28.72 -10.59 9.87
C GLU A 316 -28.23 -9.57 10.91
N VAL A 317 -27.49 -8.53 10.49
CA VAL A 317 -26.91 -7.54 11.40
C VAL A 317 -27.49 -6.16 11.11
N ASP A 318 -28.10 -5.58 12.12
CA ASP A 318 -28.48 -4.17 12.11
C ASP A 318 -27.39 -3.36 12.81
N GLY A 319 -26.73 -2.49 12.08
CA GLY A 319 -25.77 -1.55 12.67
C GLY A 319 -26.43 -0.52 13.58
N PRO A 320 -25.66 0.25 14.34
CA PRO A 320 -26.18 1.31 15.21
C PRO A 320 -27.12 2.26 14.46
N GLN A 321 -28.36 2.40 14.93
CA GLN A 321 -29.39 3.26 14.31
C GLN A 321 -29.73 2.90 12.85
N GLY A 322 -29.48 1.66 12.42
CA GLY A 322 -29.72 1.17 11.06
C GLY A 322 -28.60 1.53 10.07
N GLN A 323 -27.45 1.98 10.54
CA GLN A 323 -26.29 2.25 9.69
C GLN A 323 -25.72 0.96 9.12
N GLN A 324 -25.37 0.98 7.84
CA GLN A 324 -24.72 -0.16 7.19
C GLN A 324 -23.18 -0.07 7.33
N VAL A 325 -22.63 1.15 7.42
CA VAL A 325 -21.21 1.41 7.67
C VAL A 325 -21.09 2.19 8.98
N PHE A 326 -20.29 1.68 9.92
CA PHE A 326 -20.16 2.29 11.23
C PHE A 326 -18.78 2.06 11.88
N ILE A 327 -18.54 2.74 12.98
CA ILE A 327 -17.30 2.64 13.75
C ILE A 327 -17.22 1.27 14.43
N ALA A 328 -16.08 0.57 14.21
CA ALA A 328 -15.74 -0.71 14.85
C ALA A 328 -14.26 -0.71 15.29
N TRP A 329 -13.90 0.24 16.17
CA TRP A 329 -12.51 0.47 16.54
C TRP A 329 -11.94 -0.59 17.45
N HIS A 330 -12.80 -1.30 18.16
CA HIS A 330 -12.43 -2.30 19.18
C HIS A 330 -13.02 -3.68 18.86
N GLU A 331 -13.92 -3.76 17.90
CA GLU A 331 -14.65 -4.97 17.56
C GLU A 331 -13.94 -5.66 16.37
N ASN A 332 -13.64 -6.93 16.53
CA ASN A 332 -13.10 -7.79 15.49
C ASN A 332 -14.24 -8.44 14.66
N ALA A 333 -13.87 -9.19 13.62
CA ALA A 333 -14.84 -9.83 12.74
C ALA A 333 -15.82 -10.77 13.46
N GLY A 334 -15.38 -11.47 14.52
CA GLY A 334 -16.22 -12.40 15.29
C GLY A 334 -17.25 -11.69 16.17
N GLU A 335 -17.07 -10.40 16.46
CA GLU A 335 -17.99 -9.59 17.24
C GLU A 335 -19.02 -8.86 16.36
N ILE A 336 -18.69 -8.65 15.07
CA ILE A 336 -19.56 -7.98 14.09
C ILE A 336 -20.38 -8.98 13.29
N TYR A 337 -19.74 -10.01 12.72
CA TYR A 337 -20.41 -10.94 11.81
C TYR A 337 -20.99 -12.16 12.55
N PRO A 338 -22.13 -12.70 12.07
CA PRO A 338 -22.79 -13.83 12.70
C PRO A 338 -21.93 -15.11 12.78
N ASP A 339 -22.24 -15.99 13.74
CA ASP A 339 -21.61 -17.32 13.89
C ASP A 339 -22.03 -18.28 12.77
N ARG A 340 -21.60 -17.97 11.57
CA ARG A 340 -21.73 -18.77 10.34
C ARG A 340 -20.51 -18.61 9.45
N ARG A 341 -20.48 -19.26 8.30
CA ARG A 341 -19.48 -18.95 7.28
C ARG A 341 -19.69 -17.51 6.75
N LEU A 342 -18.60 -16.82 6.56
CA LEU A 342 -18.59 -15.50 5.93
C LEU A 342 -18.86 -15.62 4.43
N ASN A 343 -19.56 -14.67 3.87
CA ASN A 343 -19.69 -14.52 2.42
C ASN A 343 -18.49 -13.75 1.84
N ASP A 344 -18.37 -13.72 0.50
CA ASP A 344 -17.22 -13.12 -0.17
C ASP A 344 -17.13 -11.60 0.04
N ALA A 345 -18.24 -10.88 0.22
CA ALA A 345 -18.25 -9.46 0.49
C ALA A 345 -17.76 -9.14 1.91
N GLU A 346 -18.18 -9.92 2.91
CA GLU A 346 -17.70 -9.84 4.28
C GLU A 346 -16.19 -10.12 4.36
N ILE A 347 -15.70 -11.15 3.65
CA ILE A 347 -14.26 -11.47 3.56
C ILE A 347 -13.52 -10.33 2.89
N ALA A 348 -14.00 -9.82 1.76
CA ALA A 348 -13.38 -8.71 1.06
C ALA A 348 -13.29 -7.47 1.96
N HIS A 349 -14.35 -7.16 2.72
CA HIS A 349 -14.33 -6.05 3.66
C HIS A 349 -13.25 -6.24 4.73
N ILE A 350 -13.20 -7.40 5.41
CA ILE A 350 -12.18 -7.72 6.43
C ILE A 350 -10.77 -7.50 5.86
N LEU A 351 -10.48 -8.08 4.70
CA LEU A 351 -9.16 -7.97 4.06
C LEU A 351 -8.81 -6.52 3.68
N THR A 352 -9.80 -5.69 3.31
CA THR A 352 -9.56 -4.28 2.95
C THR A 352 -9.32 -3.36 4.16
N THR A 353 -9.53 -3.83 5.39
CA THR A 353 -9.17 -3.08 6.61
C THR A 353 -7.71 -3.27 7.02
N HIS A 354 -6.96 -4.11 6.30
CA HIS A 354 -5.54 -4.36 6.51
C HIS A 354 -4.71 -3.71 5.41
N PHE A 355 -3.60 -3.10 5.78
CA PHE A 355 -2.74 -2.31 4.89
C PHE A 355 -1.28 -2.80 4.95
N ASN A 356 -1.09 -4.12 5.08
CA ASN A 356 0.22 -4.72 5.05
C ASN A 356 0.95 -4.40 3.74
N ASP A 357 2.28 -4.37 3.77
CA ASP A 357 3.13 -4.10 2.59
C ASP A 357 2.89 -5.12 1.45
N VAL A 358 2.57 -6.37 1.82
CA VAL A 358 2.07 -7.43 0.93
C VAL A 358 0.78 -7.99 1.52
N ARG A 359 -0.29 -8.01 0.77
CA ARG A 359 -1.62 -8.44 1.23
C ARG A 359 -2.12 -9.64 0.42
N LEU A 360 -2.54 -10.70 1.13
CA LEU A 360 -3.18 -11.85 0.50
C LEU A 360 -4.69 -11.61 0.39
N LYS A 361 -5.19 -11.81 -0.81
CA LYS A 361 -6.61 -11.93 -1.17
C LYS A 361 -6.77 -13.26 -1.95
N ASN A 362 -7.72 -13.35 -2.88
CA ASN A 362 -7.70 -14.40 -3.91
C ASN A 362 -6.63 -14.15 -5.01
N TYR A 363 -5.70 -13.28 -4.72
CA TYR A 363 -4.44 -12.94 -5.38
C TYR A 363 -3.51 -12.31 -4.33
N ILE A 364 -2.25 -12.05 -4.67
CA ILE A 364 -1.30 -11.35 -3.79
C ILE A 364 -1.12 -9.93 -4.32
N GLU A 365 -1.31 -8.96 -3.46
CA GLU A 365 -1.19 -7.53 -3.76
C GLU A 365 0.10 -6.98 -3.16
N LEU A 366 0.96 -6.46 -4.02
CA LEU A 366 2.23 -5.83 -3.66
C LEU A 366 2.01 -4.30 -3.65
N ARG A 367 2.26 -3.63 -2.51
CA ARG A 367 1.81 -2.26 -2.22
C ARG A 367 2.92 -1.25 -1.91
N HIS A 368 4.18 -1.64 -2.11
CA HIS A 368 5.35 -0.90 -1.60
C HIS A 368 5.61 0.44 -2.28
N TRP A 369 5.21 0.60 -3.55
CA TRP A 369 5.77 1.61 -4.43
C TRP A 369 5.02 2.94 -4.40
N ASP A 370 5.77 4.02 -4.60
CA ASP A 370 5.20 5.32 -4.95
C ASP A 370 4.38 5.19 -6.25
N SER A 371 3.45 6.12 -6.48
CA SER A 371 2.80 6.23 -7.77
C SER A 371 3.82 6.55 -8.87
N LEU A 372 3.74 5.83 -9.99
CA LEU A 372 4.73 5.81 -11.05
C LEU A 372 4.15 6.22 -12.40
N PRO A 373 4.86 7.05 -13.19
CA PRO A 373 4.53 7.28 -14.58
C PRO A 373 4.56 5.98 -15.40
N MET A 374 3.74 5.91 -16.46
CA MET A 374 3.51 4.72 -17.27
C MET A 374 4.77 3.90 -17.58
N LYS A 375 5.84 4.52 -18.08
CA LYS A 375 7.07 3.79 -18.44
C LYS A 375 7.75 3.12 -17.24
N ARG A 376 7.71 3.78 -16.07
CA ARG A 376 8.29 3.24 -14.84
C ARG A 376 7.40 2.17 -14.24
N ALA A 377 6.08 2.33 -14.30
CA ALA A 377 5.11 1.31 -13.90
C ALA A 377 5.21 0.07 -14.81
N SER A 378 5.35 0.27 -16.13
CA SER A 378 5.60 -0.80 -17.10
C SER A 378 6.88 -1.58 -16.76
N ARG A 379 7.97 -0.87 -16.48
CA ARG A 379 9.23 -1.50 -16.08
C ARG A 379 9.14 -2.24 -14.74
N LEU A 380 8.42 -1.67 -13.78
CA LEU A 380 8.15 -2.34 -12.50
C LEU A 380 7.38 -3.66 -12.71
N LEU A 381 6.37 -3.64 -13.59
CA LEU A 381 5.61 -4.85 -13.94
C LEU A 381 6.50 -5.93 -14.55
N GLU A 382 7.44 -5.56 -15.44
CA GLU A 382 8.40 -6.50 -16.03
C GLU A 382 9.33 -7.09 -14.95
N VAL A 383 9.81 -6.27 -14.04
CA VAL A 383 10.65 -6.73 -12.91
C VAL A 383 9.87 -7.69 -12.01
N VAL A 384 8.65 -7.33 -11.62
CA VAL A 384 7.76 -8.17 -10.80
C VAL A 384 7.47 -9.50 -11.52
N GLY A 385 7.14 -9.44 -12.81
CA GLY A 385 6.92 -10.65 -13.62
C GLY A 385 8.16 -11.55 -13.68
N GLY A 386 9.33 -10.96 -13.90
CA GLY A 386 10.60 -11.67 -13.92
C GLY A 386 11.02 -12.25 -12.55
N ILE A 387 10.51 -11.70 -11.44
CA ILE A 387 10.77 -12.24 -10.10
C ILE A 387 9.80 -13.37 -9.76
N PHE A 388 8.49 -13.14 -9.90
CA PHE A 388 7.46 -14.01 -9.33
C PHE A 388 6.94 -15.07 -10.32
N TYR A 389 7.12 -14.87 -11.63
CA TYR A 389 6.62 -15.78 -12.66
C TYR A 389 7.72 -16.53 -13.41
N ASP A 390 9.00 -16.15 -13.24
CA ASP A 390 10.15 -16.94 -13.67
C ASP A 390 10.59 -17.86 -12.52
N SER A 391 10.46 -19.17 -12.71
CA SER A 391 10.72 -20.17 -11.66
C SER A 391 12.17 -20.17 -11.18
N ASP A 392 13.14 -19.98 -12.10
CA ASP A 392 14.55 -20.07 -11.77
C ASP A 392 14.99 -18.84 -10.97
N ARG A 393 14.52 -17.67 -11.35
CA ARG A 393 14.80 -16.45 -10.59
C ARG A 393 14.09 -16.46 -9.24
N PHE A 394 12.83 -16.87 -9.20
CA PHE A 394 12.09 -17.03 -7.96
C PHE A 394 12.82 -17.93 -6.96
N ALA A 395 13.18 -19.15 -7.40
CA ALA A 395 13.90 -20.11 -6.55
C ALA A 395 15.27 -19.58 -6.08
N ARG A 396 16.02 -18.89 -6.95
CA ARG A 396 17.31 -18.27 -6.57
C ARG A 396 17.11 -17.18 -5.50
N LEU A 397 16.10 -16.33 -5.65
CA LEU A 397 15.85 -15.25 -4.69
C LEU A 397 15.34 -15.79 -3.34
N VAL A 398 14.47 -16.81 -3.36
CA VAL A 398 14.04 -17.52 -2.14
C VAL A 398 15.25 -18.12 -1.44
N GLY A 399 16.14 -18.80 -2.16
CA GLY A 399 17.37 -19.37 -1.58
C GLY A 399 18.37 -18.32 -1.09
N LEU A 400 18.42 -17.13 -1.74
CA LEU A 400 19.30 -16.03 -1.29
C LEU A 400 18.81 -15.40 0.01
N LEU A 401 17.51 -15.43 0.27
CA LEU A 401 16.86 -14.85 1.45
C LEU A 401 16.42 -15.92 2.47
N ASP A 402 16.94 -17.13 2.33
CA ASP A 402 16.71 -18.20 3.30
C ASP A 402 17.23 -17.81 4.69
N GLY A 403 16.42 -18.02 5.71
CA GLY A 403 16.71 -17.63 7.09
C GLY A 403 16.57 -16.14 7.41
N VAL A 404 16.08 -15.30 6.48
CA VAL A 404 15.73 -13.90 6.78
C VAL A 404 14.55 -13.84 7.74
N SER A 405 14.68 -13.03 8.77
CA SER A 405 13.67 -12.79 9.80
C SER A 405 12.90 -11.47 9.57
N GLU A 406 11.82 -11.27 10.36
CA GLU A 406 11.12 -9.97 10.41
C GLU A 406 12.06 -8.82 10.78
N GLU A 407 12.95 -9.04 11.75
CA GLU A 407 13.91 -8.04 12.20
C GLU A 407 14.88 -7.64 11.06
N ASP A 408 15.34 -8.59 10.27
CA ASP A 408 16.21 -8.33 9.12
C ASP A 408 15.50 -7.47 8.06
N VAL A 409 14.21 -7.71 7.80
CA VAL A 409 13.41 -6.92 6.87
C VAL A 409 13.23 -5.49 7.39
N LEU A 410 12.89 -5.33 8.67
CA LEU A 410 12.74 -4.02 9.30
C LEU A 410 14.08 -3.26 9.31
N GLN A 411 15.18 -3.93 9.58
CA GLN A 411 16.52 -3.34 9.55
C GLN A 411 16.90 -2.91 8.13
N ALA A 412 16.65 -3.73 7.11
CA ALA A 412 16.89 -3.40 5.71
C ALA A 412 16.08 -2.17 5.27
N LYS A 413 14.80 -2.09 5.67
CA LYS A 413 13.92 -0.95 5.42
C LYS A 413 14.45 0.32 6.10
N ALA A 414 14.82 0.25 7.35
CA ALA A 414 15.37 1.37 8.11
C ALA A 414 16.70 1.87 7.51
N ASP A 415 17.59 0.96 7.13
CA ASP A 415 18.88 1.30 6.50
C ASP A 415 18.67 2.04 5.17
N LEU A 416 17.75 1.58 4.33
CA LEU A 416 17.37 2.24 3.08
C LEU A 416 16.76 3.64 3.31
N GLN A 417 15.95 3.82 4.35
CA GLN A 417 15.34 5.10 4.71
C GLN A 417 16.40 6.13 5.14
N VAL A 418 17.46 5.69 5.82
CA VAL A 418 18.49 6.56 6.40
C VAL A 418 19.68 6.75 5.44
N ARG A 419 20.23 5.66 4.91
CA ARG A 419 21.47 5.65 4.13
C ARG A 419 21.25 5.66 2.63
N GLY A 420 20.02 5.39 2.17
CA GLY A 420 19.66 5.43 0.76
C GLY A 420 20.59 4.55 -0.08
N GLY A 421 21.25 5.15 -1.07
CA GLY A 421 22.17 4.45 -1.99
C GLY A 421 23.39 3.79 -1.33
N GLN A 422 23.69 4.09 -0.07
CA GLN A 422 24.78 3.50 0.70
C GLN A 422 24.31 2.36 1.61
N ALA A 423 23.03 2.03 1.58
CA ALA A 423 22.48 0.90 2.32
C ALA A 423 22.97 -0.44 1.75
N SER A 424 23.04 -1.43 2.62
CA SER A 424 23.44 -2.79 2.26
C SER A 424 22.41 -3.80 2.81
N PRO A 425 21.19 -3.83 2.24
CA PRO A 425 20.15 -4.74 2.69
C PRO A 425 20.65 -6.19 2.65
N TYR A 426 20.44 -6.91 3.73
CA TYR A 426 20.88 -8.31 3.89
C TYR A 426 22.38 -8.52 3.59
N GLY A 427 23.23 -7.51 3.85
CA GLY A 427 24.68 -7.56 3.64
C GLY A 427 25.14 -7.35 2.19
N HIS A 428 24.23 -7.12 1.23
CA HIS A 428 24.57 -6.93 -0.19
C HIS A 428 24.36 -5.48 -0.64
N SER A 429 25.20 -5.02 -1.59
CA SER A 429 25.08 -3.68 -2.18
C SER A 429 23.80 -3.54 -3.02
N LEU A 430 23.36 -2.31 -3.26
CA LEU A 430 22.23 -2.06 -4.15
C LEU A 430 22.52 -2.46 -5.60
N ASP A 431 23.77 -2.42 -6.06
CA ASP A 431 24.12 -2.91 -7.40
C ASP A 431 23.95 -4.43 -7.52
N PHE A 432 24.32 -5.17 -6.49
CA PHE A 432 24.01 -6.60 -6.41
C PHE A 432 22.49 -6.85 -6.51
N TRP A 433 21.68 -6.09 -5.73
CA TRP A 433 20.24 -6.27 -5.76
C TRP A 433 19.62 -5.89 -7.10
N ARG A 434 20.10 -4.83 -7.77
CA ARG A 434 19.64 -4.49 -9.13
C ARG A 434 19.81 -5.68 -10.09
N GLN A 435 20.98 -6.31 -10.08
CA GLN A 435 21.26 -7.48 -10.92
C GLN A 435 20.40 -8.69 -10.53
N ALA A 436 20.34 -9.01 -9.25
CA ALA A 436 19.58 -10.15 -8.75
C ALA A 436 18.08 -10.04 -9.08
N LEU A 437 17.51 -8.83 -8.97
CA LEU A 437 16.11 -8.54 -9.23
C LEU A 437 15.81 -8.28 -10.73
N GLY A 438 16.83 -8.14 -11.59
CA GLY A 438 16.64 -7.76 -12.99
C GLY A 438 16.18 -6.32 -13.16
N ALA A 439 16.68 -5.42 -12.33
CA ALA A 439 16.28 -4.02 -12.23
C ALA A 439 17.44 -3.06 -12.55
N GLU A 440 18.36 -3.45 -13.45
CA GLU A 440 19.60 -2.70 -13.74
C GLU A 440 19.31 -1.31 -14.31
N ASP A 441 18.26 -1.16 -15.10
CA ASP A 441 17.91 0.07 -15.82
C ASP A 441 17.08 1.05 -14.98
N THR A 442 16.84 0.77 -13.71
CA THR A 442 15.88 1.52 -12.88
C THR A 442 16.40 2.88 -12.39
N LEU A 443 17.67 3.21 -12.61
CA LEU A 443 18.28 4.47 -12.17
C LEU A 443 17.98 5.68 -13.06
N ASP A 444 17.50 5.45 -14.29
CA ASP A 444 17.24 6.52 -15.23
C ASP A 444 16.06 7.39 -14.78
N GLY A 445 16.36 8.68 -14.51
CA GLY A 445 15.35 9.66 -14.12
C GLY A 445 15.01 9.71 -12.63
N LEU A 446 15.83 9.11 -11.76
CA LEU A 446 15.63 9.23 -10.31
C LEU A 446 16.15 10.58 -9.78
N PRO A 447 15.49 11.13 -8.72
CA PRO A 447 16.03 12.28 -8.00
C PRO A 447 17.46 12.02 -7.52
N GLY A 448 18.41 12.85 -8.01
CA GLY A 448 19.82 12.70 -7.68
C GLY A 448 20.59 11.77 -8.60
N ASP A 449 20.01 11.30 -9.72
CA ASP A 449 20.76 10.65 -10.79
C ASP A 449 21.75 11.65 -11.39
N PRO A 450 23.07 11.37 -11.36
CA PRO A 450 24.09 12.28 -11.92
C PRO A 450 23.94 12.49 -13.43
N ARG A 451 23.19 11.65 -14.15
CA ARG A 451 22.92 11.79 -15.59
C ARG A 451 21.80 12.80 -15.90
N HIS A 452 21.02 13.19 -14.90
CA HIS A 452 19.93 14.17 -14.99
C HIS A 452 20.03 15.20 -13.85
N PRO A 453 21.14 15.99 -13.78
CA PRO A 453 21.35 16.93 -12.68
C PRO A 453 20.30 18.05 -12.62
N ASP A 454 19.65 18.35 -13.75
CA ASP A 454 18.76 19.51 -13.91
C ASP A 454 17.31 19.27 -13.42
N LEU A 455 16.89 18.03 -13.20
CA LEU A 455 15.55 17.72 -12.69
C LEU A 455 15.32 18.20 -11.25
N PHE A 456 16.35 18.70 -10.56
CA PHE A 456 16.30 19.07 -9.13
C PHE A 456 17.22 20.26 -8.77
N GLN A 457 17.64 21.08 -9.77
CA GLN A 457 18.33 22.35 -9.53
C GLN A 457 17.29 23.47 -9.47
N SER A 458 16.65 23.66 -8.36
CA SER A 458 16.06 24.95 -7.93
C SER A 458 15.76 24.90 -6.44
#